data_5fdb99e60e371ed9c33f3fa276332e8a
#
_entry.id   5fdb99e60e371ed9c33f3fa276332e8a
#
_cell.length_a   1.000
_cell.length_b   1.000
_cell.length_c   1.000
_cell.angle_alpha   90.00
_cell.angle_beta   90.00
_cell.angle_gamma   90.00
#
_symmetry.space_group_name_H-M   'P 1'
#
loop_
_entity.id
_entity.type
_entity.pdbx_description
1 polymer ?
#
loop_
_entity_poly.entity_id
_entity_poly.type
_entity_poly.pdbx_seq_one_letter_code
_entity_poly.pdbx_strand_id
1 'polypeptide(L)'
;SSAASDVYKRQAQIQGFFDIPVDNMLGSSVLIPYIAGKFGVGTDDTVIVSPDLGSVTRARKFTQKLDMPLAIIDKRRPKANVSEVMNIIGNVEGKKCILVDDLIDTAGTLVHAADALVERGGATEVYACASHGVLSGPAIERIQNSPIKELTILDTIPLTNDKKLDKINVLPVAPVFTEAIARIYEETSVSTLFD
;
A
#
# COMPACT_ATOMS: atom_id res chain seq x y z
N SER A 1 -13.14 21.73 -8.71
CA SER A 1 -12.03 21.46 -7.81
C SER A 1 -10.98 20.67 -8.55
N SER A 2 -9.81 21.22 -8.65
CA SER A 2 -8.74 20.67 -9.46
C SER A 2 -8.16 19.40 -8.85
N ALA A 3 -7.63 18.51 -9.70
CA ALA A 3 -6.85 17.34 -9.29
C ALA A 3 -5.74 17.65 -8.28
N ALA A 4 -5.26 18.91 -8.23
CA ALA A 4 -4.29 19.38 -7.25
C ALA A 4 -4.78 19.29 -5.80
N SER A 5 -6.08 19.53 -5.52
CA SER A 5 -6.60 19.44 -4.15
C SER A 5 -6.64 17.99 -3.62
N ASP A 6 -6.79 17.01 -4.49
CA ASP A 6 -6.82 15.60 -4.10
C ASP A 6 -5.42 15.04 -3.81
N VAL A 7 -4.39 15.57 -4.48
CA VAL A 7 -3.00 15.19 -4.23
C VAL A 7 -2.55 15.59 -2.82
N TYR A 8 -2.94 16.78 -2.35
CA TYR A 8 -2.53 17.27 -1.03
C TYR A 8 -3.26 16.61 0.13
N LYS A 9 -4.48 16.13 -0.05
CA LYS A 9 -5.28 15.49 1.04
C LYS A 9 -4.67 14.18 1.56
N ARG A 10 -3.83 13.52 0.77
CA ARG A 10 -3.21 12.23 1.11
C ARG A 10 -1.74 12.34 1.54
N GLN A 11 -1.21 13.55 1.61
CA GLN A 11 0.18 13.83 1.98
C GLN A 11 0.26 14.54 3.32
N ALA A 12 1.39 14.40 4.01
CA ALA A 12 1.62 15.06 5.29
C ALA A 12 1.46 16.60 5.24
N GLN A 13 1.60 17.18 4.06
CA GLN A 13 1.38 18.62 3.79
C GLN A 13 -0.05 19.09 4.10
N ILE A 14 -1.03 18.17 4.20
CA ILE A 14 -2.40 18.51 4.63
C ILE A 14 -2.41 19.24 5.98
N GLN A 15 -1.45 18.95 6.86
CA GLN A 15 -1.31 19.59 8.17
C GLN A 15 -1.14 21.11 8.06
N GLY A 16 -0.51 21.61 6.99
CA GLY A 16 -0.29 23.03 6.74
C GLY A 16 -1.54 23.83 6.35
N PHE A 17 -2.69 23.17 6.15
CA PHE A 17 -3.97 23.83 5.84
C PHE A 17 -4.81 24.14 7.09
N PHE A 18 -4.35 23.75 8.27
CA PHE A 18 -5.06 23.95 9.52
C PHE A 18 -4.31 24.93 10.42
N ASP A 19 -5.04 25.84 11.08
CA ASP A 19 -4.51 26.78 12.07
C ASP A 19 -4.46 26.20 13.49
N ILE A 20 -4.82 24.92 13.64
CA ILE A 20 -4.77 24.16 14.89
C ILE A 20 -3.73 23.04 14.77
N PRO A 21 -3.20 22.53 15.89
CA PRO A 21 -2.35 21.34 15.88
C PRO A 21 -3.04 20.16 15.20
N VAL A 22 -2.31 19.45 14.33
CA VAL A 22 -2.81 18.30 13.57
C VAL A 22 -1.79 17.17 13.61
N ASP A 23 -2.25 15.99 14.01
CA ASP A 23 -1.50 14.76 13.94
C ASP A 23 -1.97 13.93 12.73
N ASN A 24 -1.09 13.79 11.73
CA ASN A 24 -1.39 13.03 10.52
C ASN A 24 -1.00 11.56 10.70
N MET A 25 -1.94 10.73 11.14
CA MET A 25 -1.71 9.30 11.37
C MET A 25 -1.41 8.55 10.08
N LEU A 26 -0.43 7.65 10.12
CA LEU A 26 0.01 6.89 8.96
C LEU A 26 -0.61 5.49 8.94
N GLY A 27 -1.16 5.07 7.79
CA GLY A 27 -1.68 3.71 7.62
C GLY A 27 -0.61 2.61 7.81
N SER A 28 0.67 2.95 7.65
CA SER A 28 1.78 2.04 7.92
C SER A 28 1.82 1.53 9.36
N SER A 29 1.36 2.32 10.34
CA SER A 29 1.28 1.91 11.75
C SER A 29 0.32 0.74 12.01
N VAL A 30 -0.61 0.48 11.10
CA VAL A 30 -1.51 -0.69 11.12
C VAL A 30 -0.99 -1.80 10.20
N LEU A 31 -0.55 -1.43 9.00
CA LEU A 31 -0.17 -2.40 7.97
C LEU A 31 1.14 -3.12 8.28
N ILE A 32 2.15 -2.43 8.84
CA ILE A 32 3.46 -3.04 9.14
C ILE A 32 3.33 -4.15 10.20
N PRO A 33 2.68 -3.95 11.36
CA PRO A 33 2.46 -5.02 12.33
C PRO A 33 1.68 -6.21 11.76
N TYR A 34 0.71 -5.97 10.90
CA TYR A 34 -0.03 -7.03 10.23
C TYR A 34 0.87 -7.87 9.31
N ILE A 35 1.69 -7.21 8.49
CA ILE A 35 2.64 -7.88 7.59
C ILE A 35 3.68 -8.66 8.40
N ALA A 36 4.22 -8.07 9.46
CA ALA A 36 5.16 -8.73 10.36
C ALA A 36 4.56 -10.01 10.98
N GLY A 37 3.32 -9.95 11.43
CA GLY A 37 2.61 -11.10 12.00
C GLY A 37 2.33 -12.21 10.99
N LYS A 38 2.11 -11.86 9.72
CA LYS A 38 1.76 -12.81 8.67
C LYS A 38 2.96 -13.42 7.96
N PHE A 39 3.99 -12.64 7.71
CA PHE A 39 5.15 -13.03 6.90
C PHE A 39 6.47 -13.10 7.69
N GLY A 40 6.50 -12.61 8.92
CA GLY A 40 7.70 -12.50 9.73
C GLY A 40 8.43 -11.17 9.52
N VAL A 41 9.61 -11.07 10.10
CA VAL A 41 10.55 -9.95 10.00
C VAL A 41 11.92 -10.53 9.66
N GLY A 42 12.73 -9.84 8.87
CA GLY A 42 14.08 -10.28 8.49
C GLY A 42 14.08 -11.53 7.59
N THR A 43 13.06 -11.69 6.76
CA THR A 43 12.94 -12.85 5.86
C THR A 43 13.43 -12.51 4.47
N ASP A 44 14.23 -13.42 3.87
CA ASP A 44 14.73 -13.28 2.49
C ASP A 44 13.76 -13.86 1.45
N ASP A 45 12.73 -14.59 1.87
CA ASP A 45 11.73 -15.21 0.99
C ASP A 45 10.57 -14.27 0.64
N THR A 46 10.49 -13.12 1.28
CA THR A 46 9.45 -12.11 1.09
C THR A 46 10.06 -10.77 0.71
N VAL A 47 9.48 -10.11 -0.30
CA VAL A 47 9.99 -8.85 -0.87
C VAL A 47 8.88 -7.80 -0.81
N ILE A 48 9.22 -6.62 -0.30
CA ILE A 48 8.34 -5.45 -0.40
C ILE A 48 8.51 -4.83 -1.79
N VAL A 49 7.42 -4.58 -2.47
CA VAL A 49 7.43 -4.09 -3.85
C VAL A 49 6.74 -2.73 -3.96
N SER A 50 7.44 -1.77 -4.53
CA SER A 50 6.85 -0.51 -4.95
C SER A 50 6.19 -0.67 -6.33
N PRO A 51 4.88 -0.38 -6.48
CA PRO A 51 4.18 -0.55 -7.76
C PRO A 51 4.62 0.45 -8.84
N ASP A 52 5.32 1.52 -8.44
CA ASP A 52 5.88 2.55 -9.32
C ASP A 52 7.05 3.28 -8.65
N LEU A 53 7.71 4.18 -9.41
CA LEU A 53 8.81 4.98 -8.89
C LEU A 53 8.37 6.04 -7.85
N GLY A 54 7.13 6.51 -7.92
CA GLY A 54 6.57 7.51 -7.00
C GLY A 54 6.34 6.95 -5.59
N SER A 55 6.08 5.67 -5.48
CA SER A 55 5.76 4.99 -4.22
C SER A 55 6.99 4.44 -3.48
N VAL A 56 8.21 4.59 -4.02
CA VAL A 56 9.46 4.01 -3.47
C VAL A 56 9.72 4.46 -2.03
N THR A 57 9.52 5.73 -1.72
CA THR A 57 9.74 6.26 -0.36
C THR A 57 8.83 5.56 0.67
N ARG A 58 7.59 5.26 0.28
CA ARG A 58 6.64 4.50 1.11
C ARG A 58 7.13 3.08 1.30
N ALA A 59 7.46 2.37 0.22
CA ALA A 59 7.94 1.00 0.27
C ALA A 59 9.21 0.86 1.13
N ARG A 60 10.14 1.85 1.08
CA ARG A 60 11.34 1.88 1.94
C ARG A 60 11.02 1.90 3.43
N LYS A 61 9.97 2.61 3.87
CA LYS A 61 9.56 2.57 5.28
C LYS A 61 9.18 1.16 5.72
N PHE A 62 8.47 0.43 4.86
CA PHE A 62 8.12 -0.97 5.13
C PHE A 62 9.36 -1.86 5.19
N THR A 63 10.28 -1.74 4.23
CA THR A 63 11.52 -2.54 4.23
C THR A 63 12.38 -2.29 5.46
N GLN A 64 12.52 -1.04 5.90
CA GLN A 64 13.29 -0.69 7.08
C GLN A 64 12.69 -1.27 8.37
N LYS A 65 11.36 -1.25 8.49
CA LYS A 65 10.67 -1.76 9.69
C LYS A 65 10.55 -3.28 9.71
N LEU A 66 10.45 -3.91 8.55
CA LEU A 66 10.28 -5.35 8.40
C LEU A 66 11.60 -6.09 8.16
N ASP A 67 12.69 -5.36 7.92
CA ASP A 67 13.99 -5.92 7.53
C ASP A 67 13.84 -6.89 6.33
N MET A 68 13.13 -6.43 5.30
CA MET A 68 12.85 -7.19 4.08
C MET A 68 13.47 -6.51 2.86
N PRO A 69 13.86 -7.25 1.81
CA PRO A 69 14.35 -6.66 0.57
C PRO A 69 13.31 -5.83 -0.16
N LEU A 70 13.76 -4.87 -0.97
CA LEU A 70 12.96 -3.99 -1.82
C LEU A 70 13.05 -4.39 -3.28
N ALA A 71 11.92 -4.42 -3.97
CA ALA A 71 11.86 -4.37 -5.42
C ALA A 71 10.98 -3.20 -5.89
N ILE A 72 11.19 -2.77 -7.14
CA ILE A 72 10.48 -1.63 -7.72
C ILE A 72 10.00 -2.01 -9.11
N ILE A 73 8.76 -1.69 -9.42
CA ILE A 73 8.23 -1.77 -10.79
C ILE A 73 8.53 -0.43 -11.49
N ASP A 74 9.42 -0.48 -12.48
CA ASP A 74 9.72 0.67 -13.33
C ASP A 74 8.90 0.57 -14.62
N LYS A 75 7.91 1.44 -14.72
CA LYS A 75 6.99 1.51 -15.84
C LYS A 75 7.51 2.50 -16.87
N ARG A 76 8.05 2.01 -17.98
CA ARG A 76 8.55 2.84 -19.08
C ARG A 76 7.62 2.77 -20.29
N ARG A 77 7.34 3.93 -20.86
CA ARG A 77 6.75 4.08 -22.19
C ARG A 77 7.86 4.51 -23.16
N PRO A 78 8.47 3.59 -23.89
CA PRO A 78 9.61 3.96 -24.77
C PRO A 78 9.19 4.85 -25.93
N LYS A 79 7.94 4.79 -26.40
CA LYS A 79 7.34 5.65 -27.46
C LYS A 79 5.83 5.71 -27.31
N ALA A 80 5.19 6.76 -27.88
CA ALA A 80 3.75 6.78 -28.09
C ALA A 80 3.36 5.58 -28.98
N ASN A 81 2.28 4.85 -28.58
CA ASN A 81 1.78 3.63 -29.24
C ASN A 81 2.60 2.34 -29.11
N VAL A 82 3.57 2.27 -28.19
CA VAL A 82 4.24 1.01 -27.82
C VAL A 82 3.69 0.52 -26.49
N SER A 83 3.49 -0.79 -26.36
CA SER A 83 3.06 -1.44 -25.11
C SER A 83 3.96 -1.02 -23.96
N GLU A 84 3.35 -0.75 -22.80
CA GLU A 84 4.09 -0.43 -21.59
C GLU A 84 5.02 -1.59 -21.22
N VAL A 85 6.30 -1.29 -21.08
CA VAL A 85 7.28 -2.25 -20.59
C VAL A 85 7.45 -2.03 -19.10
N MET A 86 7.14 -3.04 -18.31
CA MET A 86 7.39 -3.05 -16.88
C MET A 86 8.72 -3.76 -16.61
N ASN A 87 9.70 -3.02 -16.11
CA ASN A 87 10.95 -3.59 -15.62
C ASN A 87 10.86 -3.78 -14.11
N ILE A 88 11.36 -4.90 -13.64
CA ILE A 88 11.47 -5.19 -12.21
C ILE A 88 12.91 -4.92 -11.79
N ILE A 89 13.08 -3.99 -10.86
CA ILE A 89 14.37 -3.67 -10.24
C ILE A 89 14.39 -4.36 -8.88
N GLY A 90 15.31 -5.27 -8.67
CA GLY A 90 15.40 -6.13 -7.49
C GLY A 90 15.12 -7.60 -7.83
N ASN A 91 15.41 -8.49 -6.89
CA ASN A 91 15.22 -9.93 -7.07
C ASN A 91 13.91 -10.38 -6.43
N VAL A 92 12.99 -10.89 -7.25
CA VAL A 92 11.68 -11.42 -6.84
C VAL A 92 11.45 -12.88 -7.22
N GLU A 93 12.41 -13.49 -7.95
CA GLU A 93 12.32 -14.87 -8.41
C GLU A 93 12.23 -15.86 -7.24
N GLY A 94 11.23 -16.70 -7.28
CA GLY A 94 10.97 -17.69 -6.23
C GLY A 94 10.46 -17.12 -4.90
N LYS A 95 10.17 -15.82 -4.83
CA LYS A 95 9.80 -15.13 -3.59
C LYS A 95 8.32 -14.77 -3.53
N LYS A 96 7.83 -14.49 -2.33
CA LYS A 96 6.56 -13.83 -2.07
C LYS A 96 6.74 -12.33 -2.23
N CYS A 97 5.85 -11.66 -2.92
CA CYS A 97 5.90 -10.23 -3.16
C CYS A 97 4.73 -9.51 -2.48
N ILE A 98 5.00 -8.40 -1.79
CA ILE A 98 3.98 -7.57 -1.17
C ILE A 98 4.03 -6.18 -1.81
N LEU A 99 3.05 -5.88 -2.66
CA LEU A 99 2.86 -4.56 -3.26
C LEU A 99 2.31 -3.58 -2.22
N VAL A 100 2.96 -2.42 -2.06
CA VAL A 100 2.58 -1.41 -1.06
C VAL A 100 2.21 -0.10 -1.74
N ASP A 101 0.97 0.35 -1.53
CA ASP A 101 0.47 1.62 -2.06
C ASP A 101 -0.25 2.45 -1.00
N ASP A 102 -0.62 3.71 -1.30
CA ASP A 102 -1.48 4.53 -0.42
C ASP A 102 -2.95 4.34 -0.74
N LEU A 103 -3.29 4.24 -2.01
CA LEU A 103 -4.67 4.21 -2.48
C LEU A 103 -4.82 3.28 -3.69
N ILE A 104 -5.87 2.48 -3.66
CA ILE A 104 -6.30 1.68 -4.79
C ILE A 104 -7.63 2.24 -5.30
N ASP A 105 -7.58 2.86 -6.48
CA ASP A 105 -8.76 3.36 -7.16
C ASP A 105 -9.32 2.29 -8.13
N THR A 106 -8.90 2.28 -9.38
CA THR A 106 -9.40 1.33 -10.39
C THR A 106 -8.64 0.00 -10.43
N ALA A 107 -7.65 -0.18 -9.56
CA ALA A 107 -6.75 -1.33 -9.44
C ALA A 107 -5.90 -1.65 -10.70
N GLY A 108 -5.91 -0.80 -11.73
CA GLY A 108 -5.17 -1.10 -12.96
C GLY A 108 -3.66 -1.21 -12.74
N THR A 109 -3.04 -0.22 -12.12
CA THR A 109 -1.60 -0.23 -11.81
C THR A 109 -1.21 -1.42 -10.95
N LEU A 110 -2.02 -1.69 -9.91
CA LEU A 110 -1.78 -2.77 -8.96
C LEU A 110 -1.79 -4.14 -9.65
N VAL A 111 -2.81 -4.41 -10.47
CA VAL A 111 -2.98 -5.69 -11.17
C VAL A 111 -1.89 -5.89 -12.21
N HIS A 112 -1.58 -4.89 -13.02
CA HIS A 112 -0.48 -4.98 -13.99
C HIS A 112 0.88 -5.22 -13.32
N ALA A 113 1.11 -4.62 -12.13
CA ALA A 113 2.31 -4.88 -11.36
C ALA A 113 2.35 -6.33 -10.84
N ALA A 114 1.23 -6.85 -10.38
CA ALA A 114 1.11 -8.24 -9.92
C ALA A 114 1.34 -9.24 -11.06
N ASP A 115 0.76 -9.00 -12.24
CA ASP A 115 0.99 -9.82 -13.44
C ASP A 115 2.46 -9.83 -13.83
N ALA A 116 3.12 -8.66 -13.85
CA ALA A 116 4.54 -8.57 -14.17
C ALA A 116 5.43 -9.32 -13.17
N LEU A 117 5.10 -9.26 -11.87
CA LEU A 117 5.84 -9.99 -10.84
C LEU A 117 5.77 -11.50 -11.03
N VAL A 118 4.61 -12.04 -11.40
CA VAL A 118 4.43 -13.48 -11.64
C VAL A 118 5.01 -13.88 -12.98
N GLU A 119 4.60 -13.23 -14.07
CA GLU A 119 4.92 -13.67 -15.44
C GLU A 119 6.37 -13.42 -15.83
N ARG A 120 6.96 -12.31 -15.37
CA ARG A 120 8.32 -11.89 -15.74
C ARG A 120 9.31 -12.03 -14.59
N GLY A 121 8.83 -11.79 -13.37
CA GLY A 121 9.67 -11.81 -12.16
C GLY A 121 9.82 -13.20 -11.56
N GLY A 122 8.95 -14.16 -11.88
CA GLY A 122 8.97 -15.50 -11.30
C GLY A 122 8.57 -15.51 -9.82
N ALA A 123 7.81 -14.51 -9.35
CA ALA A 123 7.28 -14.50 -8.00
C ALA A 123 6.32 -15.67 -7.76
N THR A 124 6.43 -16.32 -6.61
CA THR A 124 5.59 -17.47 -6.25
C THR A 124 4.20 -17.06 -5.78
N GLU A 125 4.13 -15.94 -5.10
CA GLU A 125 2.89 -15.39 -4.54
C GLU A 125 2.94 -13.87 -4.57
N VAL A 126 1.78 -13.25 -4.82
CA VAL A 126 1.64 -11.79 -4.79
C VAL A 126 0.55 -11.41 -3.81
N TYR A 127 0.89 -10.51 -2.91
CA TYR A 127 0.01 -9.85 -1.95
C TYR A 127 0.05 -8.35 -2.21
N ALA A 128 -0.95 -7.63 -1.72
CA ALA A 128 -0.99 -6.19 -1.82
C ALA A 128 -1.53 -5.56 -0.53
N CYS A 129 -1.09 -4.36 -0.22
CA CYS A 129 -1.69 -3.57 0.85
C CYS A 129 -1.76 -2.09 0.48
N ALA A 130 -2.79 -1.42 0.99
CA ALA A 130 -2.98 0.02 0.84
C ALA A 130 -3.76 0.62 2.00
N SER A 131 -3.55 1.92 2.27
CA SER A 131 -4.33 2.62 3.29
C SER A 131 -5.79 2.84 2.86
N HIS A 132 -6.03 3.14 1.57
CA HIS A 132 -7.34 3.54 1.08
C HIS A 132 -7.82 2.65 -0.07
N GLY A 133 -8.88 1.90 0.16
CA GLY A 133 -9.55 1.10 -0.86
C GLY A 133 -10.75 1.86 -1.44
N VAL A 134 -10.54 2.73 -2.43
CA VAL A 134 -11.65 3.39 -3.15
C VAL A 134 -12.41 2.37 -3.99
N LEU A 135 -11.68 1.51 -4.69
CA LEU A 135 -12.17 0.38 -5.46
C LEU A 135 -13.27 0.79 -6.44
N SER A 136 -12.99 1.81 -7.25
CA SER A 136 -13.95 2.36 -8.21
C SER A 136 -13.96 1.58 -9.53
N GLY A 137 -15.07 1.71 -10.25
CA GLY A 137 -15.24 1.15 -11.58
C GLY A 137 -14.92 -0.35 -11.65
N PRO A 138 -14.00 -0.79 -12.51
CA PRO A 138 -13.68 -2.21 -12.72
C PRO A 138 -12.74 -2.81 -11.67
N ALA A 139 -12.47 -2.12 -10.55
CA ALA A 139 -11.46 -2.56 -9.56
C ALA A 139 -11.72 -3.96 -9.02
N ILE A 140 -12.95 -4.26 -8.65
CA ILE A 140 -13.34 -5.55 -8.07
C ILE A 140 -13.12 -6.69 -9.07
N GLU A 141 -13.58 -6.54 -10.30
CA GLU A 141 -13.38 -7.52 -11.36
C GLU A 141 -11.89 -7.75 -11.65
N ARG A 142 -11.10 -6.68 -11.72
CA ARG A 142 -9.65 -6.75 -11.93
C ARG A 142 -8.94 -7.51 -10.81
N ILE A 143 -9.25 -7.19 -9.55
CA ILE A 143 -8.67 -7.87 -8.40
C ILE A 143 -9.09 -9.34 -8.38
N GLN A 144 -10.36 -9.64 -8.63
CA GLN A 144 -10.87 -11.01 -8.70
C GLN A 144 -10.08 -11.87 -9.68
N ASN A 145 -9.80 -11.34 -10.88
CA ASN A 145 -9.12 -12.04 -11.95
C ASN A 145 -7.59 -11.96 -11.92
N SER A 146 -7.02 -11.24 -10.96
CA SER A 146 -5.57 -11.05 -10.81
C SER A 146 -4.88 -12.19 -10.07
N PRO A 147 -3.56 -12.33 -10.18
CA PRO A 147 -2.77 -13.27 -9.39
C PRO A 147 -2.61 -12.85 -7.92
N ILE A 148 -3.15 -11.72 -7.50
CA ILE A 148 -3.11 -11.26 -6.11
C ILE A 148 -3.87 -12.25 -5.24
N LYS A 149 -3.18 -12.84 -4.25
CA LYS A 149 -3.78 -13.77 -3.29
C LYS A 149 -4.64 -13.05 -2.24
N GLU A 150 -4.15 -11.92 -1.76
CA GLU A 150 -4.86 -11.09 -0.79
C GLU A 150 -4.51 -9.62 -0.99
N LEU A 151 -5.53 -8.78 -0.93
CA LEU A 151 -5.44 -7.34 -0.84
C LEU A 151 -5.85 -6.91 0.57
N THR A 152 -4.94 -6.37 1.35
CA THR A 152 -5.23 -5.81 2.67
C THR A 152 -5.39 -4.30 2.56
N ILE A 153 -6.53 -3.79 3.00
CA ILE A 153 -6.84 -2.35 3.07
C ILE A 153 -7.26 -1.95 4.48
N LEU A 154 -7.21 -0.66 4.76
CA LEU A 154 -7.76 -0.13 6.01
C LEU A 154 -9.21 0.30 5.83
N ASP A 155 -9.98 0.33 6.92
CA ASP A 155 -11.38 0.75 6.94
C ASP A 155 -11.58 2.28 6.88
N THR A 156 -10.60 3.01 6.35
CA THR A 156 -10.66 4.45 6.12
C THR A 156 -11.76 4.85 5.13
N ILE A 157 -12.16 3.92 4.26
CA ILE A 157 -13.30 4.02 3.36
C ILE A 157 -14.14 2.76 3.57
N PRO A 158 -15.44 2.90 3.92
CA PRO A 158 -16.30 1.74 4.14
C PRO A 158 -16.40 0.86 2.90
N LEU A 159 -16.17 -0.44 3.07
CA LEU A 159 -16.33 -1.42 1.99
C LEU A 159 -17.81 -1.80 1.86
N THR A 160 -18.43 -1.36 0.77
CA THR A 160 -19.84 -1.68 0.47
C THR A 160 -20.01 -3.15 0.09
N ASN A 161 -21.23 -3.69 0.22
CA ASN A 161 -21.48 -5.12 -0.02
C ASN A 161 -21.15 -5.59 -1.43
N ASP A 162 -21.32 -4.72 -2.42
CA ASP A 162 -20.99 -4.96 -3.83
C ASP A 162 -19.48 -5.00 -4.12
N LYS A 163 -18.66 -4.55 -3.17
CA LYS A 163 -17.19 -4.55 -3.27
C LYS A 163 -16.51 -5.64 -2.43
N LYS A 164 -17.29 -6.49 -1.77
CA LYS A 164 -16.73 -7.58 -0.96
C LYS A 164 -16.21 -8.71 -1.84
N LEU A 165 -14.97 -9.08 -1.62
CA LEU A 165 -14.32 -10.27 -2.19
C LEU A 165 -13.61 -11.03 -1.09
N ASP A 166 -13.53 -12.36 -1.20
CA ASP A 166 -12.76 -13.20 -0.27
C ASP A 166 -11.27 -12.84 -0.24
N LYS A 167 -10.76 -12.26 -1.33
CA LYS A 167 -9.39 -11.77 -1.44
C LYS A 167 -9.14 -10.44 -0.70
N ILE A 168 -10.19 -9.72 -0.28
CA ILE A 168 -10.04 -8.41 0.36
C ILE A 168 -10.14 -8.55 1.87
N ASN A 169 -9.05 -8.27 2.55
CA ASN A 169 -8.95 -8.18 4.00
C ASN A 169 -9.01 -6.72 4.44
N VAL A 170 -9.85 -6.40 5.42
CA VAL A 170 -10.04 -5.03 5.91
C VAL A 170 -9.58 -4.94 7.36
N LEU A 171 -8.61 -4.07 7.63
CA LEU A 171 -8.10 -3.83 8.98
C LEU A 171 -8.65 -2.53 9.56
N PRO A 172 -9.04 -2.52 10.84
CA PRO A 172 -9.58 -1.34 11.49
C PRO A 172 -8.47 -0.33 11.84
N VAL A 173 -8.74 0.96 11.62
CA VAL A 173 -7.87 2.07 12.07
C VAL A 173 -8.21 2.53 13.49
N ALA A 174 -9.36 2.14 14.02
CA ALA A 174 -9.84 2.57 15.33
C ALA A 174 -8.81 2.39 16.48
N PRO A 175 -8.05 1.27 16.57
CA PRO A 175 -7.06 1.11 17.64
C PRO A 175 -5.99 2.21 17.65
N VAL A 176 -5.48 2.61 16.47
CA VAL A 176 -4.45 3.66 16.36
C VAL A 176 -5.02 5.02 16.75
N PHE A 177 -6.23 5.34 16.32
CA PHE A 177 -6.90 6.59 16.74
C PHE A 177 -7.23 6.60 18.23
N THR A 178 -7.66 5.48 18.79
CA THR A 178 -7.91 5.37 20.24
C THR A 178 -6.64 5.65 21.03
N GLU A 179 -5.52 5.06 20.64
CA GLU A 179 -4.24 5.28 21.30
C GLU A 179 -3.78 6.75 21.17
N ALA A 180 -3.93 7.35 19.98
CA ALA A 180 -3.60 8.75 19.77
C ALA A 180 -4.43 9.68 20.66
N ILE A 181 -5.74 9.46 20.75
CA ILE A 181 -6.65 10.21 21.60
C ILE A 181 -6.29 10.04 23.09
N ALA A 182 -6.01 8.82 23.54
CA ALA A 182 -5.61 8.54 24.91
C ALA A 182 -4.32 9.30 25.28
N ARG A 183 -3.31 9.25 24.42
CA ARG A 183 -2.03 9.97 24.62
C ARG A 183 -2.21 11.48 24.68
N ILE A 184 -3.03 12.06 23.80
CA ILE A 184 -3.34 13.49 23.83
C ILE A 184 -4.03 13.86 25.15
N TYR A 185 -5.01 13.05 25.59
CA TYR A 185 -5.74 13.27 26.83
C TYR A 185 -4.83 13.17 28.08
N GLU A 186 -3.87 12.25 28.07
CA GLU A 186 -2.90 12.02 29.14
C GLU A 186 -1.66 12.93 29.05
N GLU A 187 -1.65 13.88 28.11
CA GLU A 187 -0.53 14.80 27.85
C GLU A 187 0.79 14.07 27.56
N THR A 188 0.71 12.87 26.97
CA THR A 188 1.88 12.08 26.56
C THR A 188 2.15 12.21 25.07
N SER A 189 3.40 11.93 24.65
CA SER A 189 3.81 12.10 23.26
C SER A 189 3.11 11.08 22.32
N VAL A 190 2.56 11.56 21.22
CA VAL A 190 2.02 10.75 20.12
C VAL A 190 3.09 10.31 19.13
N SER A 191 4.34 10.82 19.23
CA SER A 191 5.41 10.57 18.24
C SER A 191 5.72 9.09 18.05
N THR A 192 5.60 8.27 19.08
CA THR A 192 5.82 6.81 19.01
C THR A 192 4.82 6.07 18.12
N LEU A 193 3.72 6.70 17.73
CA LEU A 193 2.75 6.13 16.81
C LEU A 193 3.14 6.33 15.33
N PHE A 194 4.18 7.13 15.09
CA PHE A 194 4.70 7.42 13.74
C PHE A 194 6.01 6.68 13.43
N ASP A 195 6.60 6.01 14.44
CA ASP A 195 7.87 5.27 14.34
C ASP A 195 7.74 3.88 13.68
#